data_1fe4bdaa7539c73f40cb8e08ce7a93b6
#
_entry.id   1fe4bdaa7539c73f40cb8e08ce7a93b6
#
_cell.length_a   1.000
_cell.length_b   1.000
_cell.length_c   1.000
_cell.angle_alpha   90.00
_cell.angle_beta   90.00
_cell.angle_gamma   90.00
#
_symmetry.space_group_name_H-M   'P 1'
#
loop_
_entity.id
_entity.type
_entity.pdbx_description
1 polymer ?
#
loop_
_entity_poly.entity_id
_entity_poly.type
_entity_poly.pdbx_seq_one_letter_code
_entity_poly.pdbx_strand_id
1 'polypeptide(L)'
;MTLEERIRQLQDVQARFPSELSNIAKNSTIRAVEKAVDMTPPLQNDLRGTNTRSGEMKQHWPTDSDTIPQKAGGKYTTILANNKDYASYVNDGHRMDRHFVPGLYVNPASGMLEVNPDGTGGLVVGTQTSYVPGLHMKEAAHEEYHRTVAAEAVNLRRLLE
;
A
#
# COMPACT_ATOMS: atom_id res chain seq x y z
N MET A 1 33.55 -11.32 -31.81
CA MET A 1 33.85 -10.59 -30.55
C MET A 1 35.21 -11.07 -30.08
N THR A 2 36.17 -10.17 -29.96
CA THR A 2 37.50 -10.48 -29.39
C THR A 2 37.44 -10.56 -27.87
N LEU A 3 38.45 -11.15 -27.23
CA LEU A 3 38.55 -11.20 -25.77
C LEU A 3 38.59 -9.80 -25.17
N GLU A 4 39.28 -8.87 -25.80
CA GLU A 4 39.39 -7.48 -25.35
C GLU A 4 38.03 -6.76 -25.41
N GLU A 5 37.26 -6.97 -26.45
CA GLU A 5 35.89 -6.43 -26.58
C GLU A 5 34.98 -6.98 -25.49
N ARG A 6 35.09 -8.26 -25.17
CA ARG A 6 34.30 -8.87 -24.09
C ARG A 6 34.67 -8.34 -22.72
N ILE A 7 35.96 -8.13 -22.46
CA ILE A 7 36.43 -7.54 -21.20
C ILE A 7 35.84 -6.12 -21.02
N ARG A 8 35.91 -5.28 -22.05
CA ARG A 8 35.32 -3.93 -22.02
C ARG A 8 33.82 -3.98 -21.75
N GLN A 9 33.10 -4.84 -22.45
CA GLN A 9 31.66 -5.03 -22.23
C GLN A 9 31.34 -5.38 -20.77
N LEU A 10 32.07 -6.34 -20.19
CA LEU A 10 31.88 -6.74 -18.80
C LEU A 10 32.22 -5.63 -17.79
N GLN A 11 33.25 -4.83 -18.08
CA GLN A 11 33.58 -3.66 -17.26
C GLN A 11 32.47 -2.59 -17.31
N ASP A 12 31.90 -2.34 -18.49
CA ASP A 12 30.79 -1.42 -18.64
C ASP A 12 29.52 -1.91 -17.91
N VAL A 13 29.23 -3.21 -18.00
CA VAL A 13 28.13 -3.79 -17.23
C VAL A 13 28.39 -3.69 -15.74
N GLN A 14 29.59 -4.00 -15.26
CA GLN A 14 29.95 -3.91 -13.85
C GLN A 14 29.77 -2.47 -13.33
N ALA A 15 30.16 -1.46 -14.12
CA ALA A 15 30.01 -0.06 -13.74
C ALA A 15 28.53 0.37 -13.63
N ARG A 16 27.64 -0.15 -14.48
CA ARG A 16 26.21 0.19 -14.50
C ARG A 16 25.35 -0.64 -13.56
N PHE A 17 25.83 -1.82 -13.14
CA PHE A 17 25.07 -2.78 -12.36
C PHE A 17 24.48 -2.20 -11.06
N PRO A 18 25.19 -1.38 -10.27
CA PRO A 18 24.62 -0.78 -9.08
C PRO A 18 23.45 0.17 -9.35
N SER A 19 23.52 0.95 -10.44
CA SER A 19 22.44 1.86 -10.82
C SER A 19 21.22 1.09 -11.32
N GLU A 20 21.42 0.02 -12.07
CA GLU A 20 20.33 -0.84 -12.52
C GLU A 20 19.60 -1.52 -11.35
N LEU A 21 20.35 -2.05 -10.37
CA LEU A 21 19.73 -2.62 -9.17
C LEU A 21 18.94 -1.57 -8.37
N SER A 22 19.46 -0.36 -8.27
CA SER A 22 18.75 0.76 -7.64
C SER A 22 17.47 1.09 -8.38
N ASN A 23 17.51 1.15 -9.70
CA ASN A 23 16.34 1.41 -10.53
C ASN A 23 15.28 0.29 -10.41
N ILE A 24 15.69 -0.97 -10.40
CA ILE A 24 14.80 -2.11 -10.19
C ILE A 24 14.10 -1.99 -8.84
N ALA A 25 14.83 -1.73 -7.76
CA ALA A 25 14.24 -1.58 -6.42
C ALA A 25 13.25 -0.42 -6.38
N LYS A 26 13.62 0.74 -6.95
CA LYS A 26 12.76 1.93 -7.03
C LYS A 26 11.48 1.64 -7.82
N ASN A 27 11.60 1.14 -9.03
CA ASN A 27 10.46 0.89 -9.92
C ASN A 27 9.50 -0.14 -9.32
N SER A 28 10.06 -1.22 -8.74
CA SER A 28 9.25 -2.26 -8.11
C SER A 28 8.47 -1.73 -6.91
N THR A 29 9.08 -0.83 -6.12
CA THR A 29 8.37 -0.20 -4.99
C THR A 29 7.30 0.77 -5.45
N ILE A 30 7.56 1.55 -6.50
CA ILE A 30 6.53 2.44 -7.09
C ILE A 30 5.32 1.61 -7.55
N ARG A 31 5.55 0.49 -8.26
CA ARG A 31 4.47 -0.40 -8.70
C ARG A 31 3.70 -1.03 -7.53
N ALA A 32 4.41 -1.40 -6.46
CA ALA A 32 3.77 -1.91 -5.25
C ALA A 32 2.90 -0.83 -4.58
N VAL A 33 3.37 0.41 -4.48
CA VAL A 33 2.60 1.54 -3.96
C VAL A 33 1.37 1.79 -4.82
N GLU A 34 1.50 1.85 -6.14
CA GLU A 34 0.38 2.00 -7.07
C GLU A 34 -0.66 0.89 -6.85
N LYS A 35 -0.22 -0.36 -6.73
CA LYS A 35 -1.12 -1.49 -6.47
C LYS A 35 -1.86 -1.37 -5.14
N ALA A 36 -1.19 -0.96 -4.07
CA ALA A 36 -1.82 -0.71 -2.78
C ALA A 36 -2.86 0.42 -2.86
N VAL A 37 -2.53 1.50 -3.55
CA VAL A 37 -3.45 2.63 -3.80
C VAL A 37 -4.69 2.17 -4.56
N ASP A 38 -4.53 1.39 -5.62
CA ASP A 38 -5.64 0.92 -6.45
C ASP A 38 -6.62 0.03 -5.69
N MET A 39 -6.12 -0.77 -4.75
CA MET A 39 -6.93 -1.65 -3.91
C MET A 39 -7.53 -0.97 -2.69
N THR A 40 -7.05 0.23 -2.34
CA THR A 40 -7.52 0.94 -1.14
C THR A 40 -8.78 1.75 -1.44
N PRO A 41 -9.86 1.58 -0.66
CA PRO A 41 -11.05 2.42 -0.79
C PRO A 41 -10.79 3.90 -0.47
N PRO A 42 -11.55 4.85 -1.05
CA PRO A 42 -12.71 4.60 -1.94
C PRO A 42 -12.29 4.16 -3.35
N LEU A 43 -12.95 3.14 -3.86
CA LEU A 43 -12.86 2.77 -5.26
C LEU A 43 -13.79 3.66 -6.08
N GLN A 44 -13.57 3.75 -7.39
CA GLN A 44 -14.33 4.67 -8.27
C GLN A 44 -15.86 4.54 -8.15
N ASN A 45 -16.35 3.36 -7.78
CA ASN A 45 -17.79 3.06 -7.67
C ASN A 45 -18.34 3.21 -6.24
N ASP A 46 -17.48 3.45 -5.23
CA ASP A 46 -17.88 3.48 -3.82
C ASP A 46 -18.41 4.85 -3.36
N LEU A 47 -18.42 5.85 -4.23
CA LEU A 47 -18.81 7.22 -3.91
C LEU A 47 -20.33 7.46 -3.84
N ARG A 48 -21.13 6.41 -3.96
CA ARG A 48 -22.59 6.47 -3.86
C ARG A 48 -23.03 6.01 -2.48
N GLY A 49 -23.15 6.93 -1.54
CA GLY A 49 -23.72 6.64 -0.23
C GLY A 49 -23.31 7.62 0.86
N THR A 50 -23.98 7.54 1.99
CA THR A 50 -23.83 8.41 3.16
C THR A 50 -22.49 8.24 3.92
N ASN A 51 -21.68 7.27 3.59
CA ASN A 51 -20.35 7.05 4.18
C ASN A 51 -19.28 7.51 3.21
N THR A 52 -19.05 8.82 3.16
CA THR A 52 -17.91 9.39 2.43
C THR A 52 -16.62 9.01 3.16
N ARG A 53 -15.93 7.99 2.67
CA ARG A 53 -14.58 7.69 3.11
C ARG A 53 -13.67 8.82 2.68
N SER A 54 -12.89 9.37 3.60
CA SER A 54 -12.02 10.53 3.34
C SER A 54 -10.95 10.28 2.26
N GLY A 55 -10.64 9.00 1.98
CA GLY A 55 -9.55 8.62 1.09
C GLY A 55 -8.16 8.83 1.69
N GLU A 56 -8.06 9.22 2.94
CA GLU A 56 -6.79 9.46 3.62
C GLU A 56 -5.85 8.24 3.56
N MET A 57 -6.33 7.05 3.87
CA MET A 57 -5.52 5.84 3.81
C MET A 57 -4.93 5.64 2.40
N LYS A 58 -5.72 5.91 1.36
CA LYS A 58 -5.28 5.82 -0.03
C LYS A 58 -4.12 6.80 -0.32
N GLN A 59 -4.20 8.01 0.22
CA GLN A 59 -3.19 9.05 0.06
C GLN A 59 -1.91 8.76 0.87
N HIS A 60 -2.03 8.00 1.95
CA HIS A 60 -0.89 7.68 2.81
C HIS A 60 0.06 6.63 2.23
N TRP A 61 -0.38 5.77 1.33
CA TRP A 61 0.53 4.83 0.66
C TRP A 61 1.72 5.53 -0.03
N PRO A 62 1.51 6.50 -0.94
CA PRO A 62 2.63 7.20 -1.57
C PRO A 62 3.37 8.15 -0.63
N THR A 63 2.70 8.71 0.40
CA THR A 63 3.30 9.68 1.31
C THR A 63 4.21 9.03 2.35
N ASP A 64 3.82 7.87 2.86
CA ASP A 64 4.50 7.18 3.96
C ASP A 64 5.54 6.17 3.45
N SER A 65 5.49 5.81 2.18
CA SER A 65 6.43 4.88 1.56
C SER A 65 7.72 5.59 1.12
N ASP A 66 8.87 4.95 1.34
CA ASP A 66 10.14 5.41 0.78
C ASP A 66 10.51 4.57 -0.45
N THR A 67 10.33 5.19 -1.62
CA THR A 67 10.63 4.57 -2.92
C THR A 67 12.07 4.79 -3.36
N ILE A 68 12.84 5.61 -2.63
CA ILE A 68 14.25 5.88 -2.93
C ILE A 68 15.11 4.80 -2.27
N PRO A 69 15.80 3.96 -3.05
CA PRO A 69 16.55 2.85 -2.48
C PRO A 69 17.72 3.32 -1.62
N GLN A 70 17.76 2.88 -0.39
CA GLN A 70 18.89 3.06 0.53
C GLN A 70 19.88 1.92 0.32
N LYS A 71 21.15 2.25 -0.01
CA LYS A 71 22.21 1.26 -0.21
C LYS A 71 23.00 1.06 1.07
N ALA A 72 22.98 -0.15 1.59
CA ALA A 72 23.81 -0.55 2.73
C ALA A 72 24.29 -2.00 2.56
N GLY A 73 25.57 -2.27 2.74
CA GLY A 73 26.13 -3.63 2.69
C GLY A 73 25.82 -4.41 1.40
N GLY A 74 25.73 -3.73 0.25
CA GLY A 74 25.40 -4.34 -1.04
C GLY A 74 23.90 -4.62 -1.24
N LYS A 75 23.04 -4.24 -0.29
CA LYS A 75 21.58 -4.34 -0.39
C LYS A 75 20.97 -2.99 -0.74
N TYR A 76 19.88 -3.03 -1.51
CA TYR A 76 19.03 -1.88 -1.79
C TYR A 76 17.70 -2.09 -1.08
N THR A 77 17.37 -1.18 -0.16
CA THR A 77 16.17 -1.27 0.67
C THR A 77 15.25 -0.11 0.34
N THR A 78 13.99 -0.40 0.14
CA THR A 78 12.88 0.54 0.01
C THR A 78 11.80 0.20 1.05
N ILE A 79 10.87 1.10 1.31
CA ILE A 79 9.84 0.90 2.34
C ILE A 79 8.47 1.10 1.70
N LEU A 80 7.59 0.11 1.86
CA LEU A 80 6.16 0.24 1.64
C LEU A 80 5.48 0.41 3.00
N ALA A 81 4.83 1.54 3.22
CA ALA A 81 4.21 1.86 4.50
C ALA A 81 2.89 2.61 4.35
N ASN A 82 2.04 2.47 5.36
CA ASN A 82 0.85 3.27 5.56
C ASN A 82 0.65 3.45 7.07
N ASN A 83 0.80 4.67 7.55
CA ASN A 83 0.82 5.00 8.98
C ASN A 83 -0.57 5.31 9.57
N LYS A 84 -1.65 4.99 8.85
CA LYS A 84 -2.99 5.15 9.41
C LYS A 84 -3.28 4.06 10.43
N ASP A 85 -3.75 4.45 11.62
CA ASP A 85 -4.02 3.57 12.75
C ASP A 85 -4.97 2.42 12.40
N TYR A 86 -5.89 2.66 11.48
CA TYR A 86 -6.86 1.67 11.02
C TYR A 86 -6.40 0.85 9.80
N ALA A 87 -5.20 1.09 9.27
CA ALA A 87 -4.73 0.43 8.04
C ALA A 87 -4.67 -1.10 8.19
N SER A 88 -4.23 -1.60 9.35
CA SER A 88 -4.20 -3.04 9.63
C SER A 88 -5.60 -3.65 9.66
N TYR A 89 -6.57 -2.96 10.25
CA TYR A 89 -7.96 -3.43 10.29
C TYR A 89 -8.57 -3.56 8.90
N VAL A 90 -8.25 -2.62 8.01
CA VAL A 90 -8.73 -2.66 6.62
C VAL A 90 -7.99 -3.73 5.83
N ASN A 91 -6.67 -3.89 6.06
CA ASN A 91 -5.86 -4.89 5.36
C ASN A 91 -6.21 -6.32 5.78
N ASP A 92 -6.25 -6.59 7.09
CA ASP A 92 -6.33 -7.94 7.64
C ASP A 92 -7.77 -8.36 7.96
N GLY A 93 -8.68 -7.39 7.97
CA GLY A 93 -10.04 -7.56 8.43
C GLY A 93 -10.19 -7.45 9.94
N HIS A 94 -11.41 -7.36 10.39
CA HIS A 94 -11.71 -7.20 11.81
C HIS A 94 -13.11 -7.70 12.18
N ARG A 95 -13.31 -7.99 13.46
CA ARG A 95 -14.64 -8.25 14.01
C ARG A 95 -15.35 -6.94 14.33
N MET A 96 -16.61 -6.87 13.99
CA MET A 96 -17.49 -5.79 14.43
C MET A 96 -18.26 -6.27 15.67
N ASP A 97 -17.66 -6.06 16.84
CA ASP A 97 -18.33 -6.39 18.09
C ASP A 97 -19.39 -5.34 18.42
N ARG A 98 -20.51 -5.84 18.94
CA ARG A 98 -21.60 -4.97 19.39
C ARG A 98 -21.18 -4.23 20.65
N HIS A 99 -21.15 -2.89 20.59
CA HIS A 99 -20.78 -2.05 21.72
C HIS A 99 -21.65 -0.79 21.79
N PHE A 100 -21.78 -0.26 22.97
CA PHE A 100 -22.49 1.00 23.21
C PHE A 100 -21.54 2.18 22.98
N VAL A 101 -21.97 3.16 22.19
CA VAL A 101 -21.23 4.42 21.97
C VAL A 101 -22.01 5.54 22.61
N PRO A 102 -21.50 6.11 23.75
CA PRO A 102 -22.14 7.22 24.42
C PRO A 102 -22.25 8.46 23.52
N GLY A 103 -23.37 9.15 23.58
CA GLY A 103 -23.61 10.38 22.83
C GLY A 103 -23.88 10.19 21.33
N LEU A 104 -23.75 8.97 20.80
CA LEU A 104 -24.04 8.71 19.40
C LEU A 104 -25.54 8.71 19.15
N TYR A 105 -25.98 9.46 18.14
CA TYR A 105 -27.40 9.50 17.72
C TYR A 105 -27.52 9.60 16.22
N VAL A 106 -28.71 9.29 15.70
CA VAL A 106 -29.06 9.54 14.31
C VAL A 106 -29.68 10.91 14.21
N ASN A 107 -29.07 11.84 13.51
CA ASN A 107 -29.65 13.14 13.26
C ASN A 107 -30.93 12.98 12.38
N PRO A 108 -32.10 13.36 12.88
CA PRO A 108 -33.36 13.13 12.16
C PRO A 108 -33.48 13.97 10.88
N ALA A 109 -32.73 15.05 10.76
CA ALA A 109 -32.77 15.92 9.58
C ALA A 109 -31.86 15.42 8.46
N SER A 110 -30.70 14.86 8.79
CA SER A 110 -29.70 14.39 7.82
C SER A 110 -29.68 12.88 7.65
N GLY A 111 -30.23 12.11 8.60
CA GLY A 111 -30.10 10.65 8.67
C GLY A 111 -28.70 10.16 9.01
N MET A 112 -27.79 11.07 9.34
CA MET A 112 -26.38 10.74 9.63
C MET A 112 -26.17 10.45 11.11
N LEU A 113 -25.16 9.64 11.41
CA LEU A 113 -24.68 9.43 12.77
C LEU A 113 -23.87 10.64 13.22
N GLU A 114 -24.27 11.24 14.32
CA GLU A 114 -23.60 12.37 14.95
C GLU A 114 -23.32 12.07 16.42
N VAL A 115 -22.34 12.73 16.99
CA VAL A 115 -21.99 12.59 18.41
C VAL A 115 -22.43 13.84 19.16
N ASN A 116 -23.24 13.64 20.19
CA ASN A 116 -23.61 14.70 21.11
C ASN A 116 -22.40 15.04 22.02
N PRO A 117 -21.90 16.29 21.98
CA PRO A 117 -20.74 16.68 22.77
C PRO A 117 -20.90 16.46 24.29
N ASP A 118 -22.13 16.52 24.79
CA ASP A 118 -22.44 16.32 26.21
C ASP A 118 -22.43 14.85 26.61
N GLY A 119 -22.25 13.92 25.68
CA GLY A 119 -22.25 12.48 25.94
C GLY A 119 -23.61 11.90 26.37
N THR A 120 -24.68 12.71 26.31
CA THR A 120 -26.02 12.25 26.69
C THR A 120 -26.64 11.38 25.62
N GLY A 121 -27.30 10.28 26.03
CA GLY A 121 -27.82 9.27 25.13
C GLY A 121 -26.73 8.31 24.65
N GLY A 122 -26.99 7.65 23.54
CA GLY A 122 -26.05 6.74 22.90
C GLY A 122 -26.77 5.65 22.12
N LEU A 123 -26.06 5.04 21.22
CA LEU A 123 -26.53 3.93 20.41
C LEU A 123 -25.64 2.71 20.56
N VAL A 124 -26.25 1.53 20.47
CA VAL A 124 -25.51 0.28 20.33
C VAL A 124 -25.20 0.10 18.86
N VAL A 125 -23.93 0.09 18.51
CA VAL A 125 -23.43 -0.13 17.15
C VAL A 125 -22.71 -1.47 17.05
N GLY A 126 -22.50 -1.91 15.83
CA GLY A 126 -21.90 -3.19 15.53
C GLY A 126 -22.92 -4.32 15.43
N THR A 127 -22.48 -5.43 14.91
CA THR A 127 -23.27 -6.64 14.72
C THR A 127 -22.71 -7.78 15.58
N GLN A 128 -23.58 -8.67 16.01
CA GLN A 128 -23.24 -9.68 17.01
C GLN A 128 -22.18 -10.70 16.56
N THR A 129 -21.86 -10.81 15.27
CA THR A 129 -20.95 -11.85 14.74
C THR A 129 -20.38 -11.57 13.37
N SER A 130 -20.47 -10.37 12.79
CA SER A 130 -19.93 -10.19 11.48
C SER A 130 -18.43 -9.86 11.51
N TYR A 131 -17.67 -10.70 10.84
CA TYR A 131 -16.30 -10.41 10.48
C TYR A 131 -16.31 -9.62 9.17
N VAL A 132 -15.63 -8.48 9.16
CA VAL A 132 -15.38 -7.71 7.94
C VAL A 132 -14.08 -8.27 7.33
N PRO A 133 -14.15 -8.89 6.14
CA PRO A 133 -12.95 -9.45 5.52
C PRO A 133 -11.94 -8.35 5.18
N GLY A 134 -10.66 -8.68 5.29
CA GLY A 134 -9.58 -7.81 4.89
C GLY A 134 -9.49 -7.64 3.38
N LEU A 135 -8.90 -6.54 2.94
CA LEU A 135 -8.69 -6.25 1.53
C LEU A 135 -7.33 -6.74 1.02
N HIS A 136 -6.43 -7.15 1.91
CA HIS A 136 -5.11 -7.70 1.59
C HIS A 136 -4.28 -6.84 0.62
N MET A 137 -4.36 -5.53 0.80
CA MET A 137 -3.68 -4.55 -0.05
C MET A 137 -2.16 -4.67 0.02
N LYS A 138 -1.64 -4.92 1.23
CA LYS A 138 -0.22 -5.11 1.49
C LYS A 138 0.31 -6.36 0.78
N GLU A 139 -0.42 -7.46 0.86
CA GLU A 139 -0.08 -8.73 0.23
C GLU A 139 -0.06 -8.58 -1.31
N ALA A 140 -1.09 -7.96 -1.88
CA ALA A 140 -1.15 -7.70 -3.31
C ALA A 140 -0.04 -6.76 -3.79
N ALA A 141 0.31 -5.75 -3.01
CA ALA A 141 1.44 -4.87 -3.30
C ALA A 141 2.77 -5.62 -3.26
N HIS A 142 2.94 -6.54 -2.31
CA HIS A 142 4.14 -7.38 -2.20
C HIS A 142 4.29 -8.33 -3.40
N GLU A 143 3.19 -8.94 -3.84
CA GLU A 143 3.18 -9.76 -5.07
C GLU A 143 3.55 -8.94 -6.30
N GLU A 144 3.01 -7.72 -6.42
CA GLU A 144 3.34 -6.80 -7.52
C GLU A 144 4.81 -6.41 -7.50
N TYR A 145 5.38 -6.16 -6.32
CA TYR A 145 6.81 -5.90 -6.15
C TYR A 145 7.64 -7.05 -6.72
N HIS A 146 7.36 -8.28 -6.30
CA HIS A 146 8.11 -9.45 -6.76
C HIS A 146 7.95 -9.70 -8.27
N ARG A 147 6.75 -9.49 -8.79
CA ARG A 147 6.48 -9.61 -10.23
C ARG A 147 7.32 -8.61 -11.04
N THR A 148 7.39 -7.37 -10.56
CA THR A 148 8.17 -6.31 -11.22
C THR A 148 9.67 -6.61 -11.13
N VAL A 149 10.18 -7.01 -9.97
CA VAL A 149 11.58 -7.42 -9.81
C VAL A 149 11.94 -8.55 -10.79
N ALA A 150 11.08 -9.57 -10.89
CA ALA A 150 11.33 -10.70 -11.80
C ALA A 150 11.38 -10.26 -13.27
N ALA A 151 10.46 -9.36 -13.69
CA ALA A 151 10.42 -8.83 -15.05
C ALA A 151 11.66 -7.99 -15.36
N GLU A 152 12.06 -7.11 -14.45
CA GLU A 152 13.25 -6.25 -14.63
C GLU A 152 14.55 -7.05 -14.56
N ALA A 153 14.61 -8.12 -13.76
CA ALA A 153 15.77 -9.00 -13.70
C ALA A 153 16.06 -9.71 -15.03
N VAL A 154 15.03 -10.01 -15.83
CA VAL A 154 15.19 -10.54 -17.18
C VAL A 154 15.92 -9.52 -18.08
N ASN A 155 15.57 -8.26 -17.97
CA ASN A 155 16.21 -7.19 -18.74
C ASN A 155 17.68 -7.03 -18.31
N LEU A 156 17.95 -7.07 -17.01
CA LEU A 156 19.33 -7.03 -16.48
C LEU A 156 20.19 -8.21 -17.01
N ARG A 157 19.62 -9.40 -17.09
CA ARG A 157 20.30 -10.58 -17.60
C ARG A 157 20.73 -10.41 -19.07
N ARG A 158 19.90 -9.76 -19.89
CA ARG A 158 20.22 -9.48 -21.29
C ARG A 158 21.43 -8.57 -21.49
N LEU A 159 21.78 -7.76 -20.49
CA LEU A 159 23.00 -6.95 -20.52
C LEU A 159 24.27 -7.78 -20.38
N LEU A 160 24.16 -9.03 -19.89
CA LEU A 160 25.28 -9.97 -19.71
C LEU A 160 25.47 -10.88 -20.93
N GLU A 161 24.50 -10.97 -21.82
CA GLU A 161 24.55 -11.76 -23.06
C GLU A 161 25.21 -10.95 -24.18
#